data_e6f85c0af705d0fa965a188cd3397448
#
_entry.id   e6f85c0af705d0fa965a188cd3397448
#
_cell.length_a   1.000
_cell.length_b   1.000
_cell.length_c   1.000
_cell.angle_alpha   90.00
_cell.angle_beta   90.00
_cell.angle_gamma   90.00
#
_symmetry.space_group_name_H-M   'P 1'
#
loop_
_entity.id
_entity.type
_entity.pdbx_description
1 polymer ?
#
loop_
_entity_poly.entity_id
_entity_poly.type
_entity_poly.pdbx_seq_one_letter_code
_entity_poly.pdbx_strand_id
1 'polypeptide(L)'
;MPAITAIIATWNELPQNLERTVDGLRGHGVRVSVVEDGPVRLGCGYRRNQGILAASTELVFLCDAHMDFEQGFFNAMAGELAAHPDAVVVGRMQSMDHGWRDIAGHLYAGAEIQTKYEAPGGQYVPIAARWRRKHEGGAAQIGAVMGACYGFTRSHYERMGRPLSILRGWGCDEELLSIASYMVGGCVRLMMPIARHMYAAPRHRPIELTPADILHIWGNRLAMLRAIPMKPETRDRLAEWLRRTDYAERNWVELIGDVATRNNDIRRMYHALAMPAMPFEEYLEKWCNGRTAEDREKDKQDGERMMKADKARTTKNGKKIGRPRKVPEVAKAEAVVDMGLPCRHCGERYGHKVVRTYDNEN
;
A
#
# COMPACT_ATOMS: atom_id res chain seq x y z
N MET A 1 -13.55 -13.80 -20.57
CA MET A 1 -12.88 -13.37 -19.32
C MET A 1 -13.94 -12.95 -18.33
N PRO A 2 -13.87 -13.32 -17.04
CA PRO A 2 -14.79 -12.77 -16.05
C PRO A 2 -14.61 -11.24 -15.98
N ALA A 3 -15.69 -10.53 -15.63
CA ALA A 3 -15.64 -9.08 -15.53
C ALA A 3 -14.73 -8.65 -14.39
N ILE A 4 -13.80 -7.76 -14.68
CA ILE A 4 -12.79 -7.21 -13.74
C ILE A 4 -13.00 -5.70 -13.61
N THR A 5 -12.87 -5.17 -12.39
CA THR A 5 -12.76 -3.73 -12.16
C THR A 5 -11.37 -3.42 -11.60
N ALA A 6 -10.62 -2.56 -12.28
CA ALA A 6 -9.40 -1.94 -11.74
C ALA A 6 -9.78 -0.64 -11.02
N ILE A 7 -9.28 -0.48 -9.81
CA ILE A 7 -9.51 0.69 -8.96
C ILE A 7 -8.21 1.47 -8.87
N ILE A 8 -8.24 2.71 -9.31
CA ILE A 8 -7.12 3.65 -9.24
C ILE A 8 -7.46 4.73 -8.22
N ALA A 9 -6.80 4.70 -7.07
CA ALA A 9 -6.85 5.82 -6.14
C ALA A 9 -5.79 6.85 -6.56
N THR A 10 -6.22 8.08 -6.86
CA THR A 10 -5.32 9.11 -7.35
C THR A 10 -5.40 10.38 -6.52
N TRP A 11 -4.25 11.04 -6.38
CA TRP A 11 -4.13 12.36 -5.80
C TRP A 11 -3.00 13.11 -6.52
N ASN A 12 -3.38 14.26 -7.11
CA ASN A 12 -2.44 15.13 -7.83
C ASN A 12 -1.58 14.40 -8.89
N GLU A 13 -2.18 13.39 -9.56
CA GLU A 13 -1.52 12.64 -10.62
C GLU A 13 -1.43 13.48 -11.89
N LEU A 14 -0.36 13.30 -12.68
CA LEU A 14 -0.25 13.89 -13.99
C LEU A 14 -1.35 13.30 -14.91
N PRO A 15 -2.21 14.13 -15.52
CA PRO A 15 -3.32 13.64 -16.34
C PRO A 15 -2.88 12.64 -17.40
N GLN A 16 -1.77 12.90 -18.09
CA GLN A 16 -1.25 12.02 -19.15
C GLN A 16 -0.84 10.63 -18.64
N ASN A 17 -0.36 10.51 -17.39
CA ASN A 17 -0.02 9.22 -16.81
C ASN A 17 -1.29 8.42 -16.49
N LEU A 18 -2.27 9.10 -15.88
CA LEU A 18 -3.55 8.50 -15.56
C LEU A 18 -4.28 8.05 -16.83
N GLU A 19 -4.37 8.90 -17.85
CA GLU A 19 -5.00 8.58 -19.13
C GLU A 19 -4.36 7.35 -19.77
N ARG A 20 -3.03 7.33 -19.87
CA ARG A 20 -2.32 6.19 -20.45
C ARG A 20 -2.56 4.89 -19.68
N THR A 21 -2.59 4.94 -18.36
CA THR A 21 -2.88 3.75 -17.53
C THR A 21 -4.33 3.28 -17.73
N VAL A 22 -5.29 4.21 -17.77
CA VAL A 22 -6.71 3.91 -18.02
C VAL A 22 -6.89 3.27 -19.40
N ASP A 23 -6.26 3.82 -20.44
CA ASP A 23 -6.35 3.29 -21.80
C ASP A 23 -5.70 1.90 -21.92
N GLY A 24 -4.55 1.70 -21.25
CA GLY A 24 -3.92 0.39 -21.14
C GLY A 24 -4.85 -0.65 -20.51
N LEU A 25 -5.47 -0.32 -19.38
CA LEU A 25 -6.43 -1.20 -18.68
C LEU A 25 -7.65 -1.52 -19.57
N ARG A 26 -8.21 -0.52 -20.26
CA ARG A 26 -9.30 -0.72 -21.21
C ARG A 26 -8.90 -1.61 -22.39
N GLY A 27 -7.69 -1.46 -22.90
CA GLY A 27 -7.14 -2.32 -23.95
C GLY A 27 -7.05 -3.80 -23.52
N HIS A 28 -6.98 -4.08 -22.22
CA HIS A 28 -7.09 -5.41 -21.65
C HIS A 28 -8.53 -5.86 -21.35
N GLY A 29 -9.55 -5.07 -21.69
CA GLY A 29 -10.96 -5.38 -21.41
C GLY A 29 -11.35 -5.22 -19.94
N VAL A 30 -10.61 -4.44 -19.17
CA VAL A 30 -10.84 -4.17 -17.75
C VAL A 30 -11.66 -2.91 -17.57
N ARG A 31 -12.72 -2.96 -16.74
CA ARG A 31 -13.43 -1.76 -16.29
C ARG A 31 -12.54 -0.95 -15.36
N VAL A 32 -12.60 0.38 -15.45
CA VAL A 32 -11.74 1.24 -14.64
C VAL A 32 -12.60 2.16 -13.78
N SER A 33 -12.30 2.16 -12.49
CA SER A 33 -12.87 3.09 -11.50
C SER A 33 -11.74 3.96 -10.94
N VAL A 34 -11.80 5.25 -11.26
CA VAL A 34 -10.86 6.25 -10.71
C VAL A 34 -11.51 6.92 -9.50
N VAL A 35 -10.83 6.86 -8.36
CA VAL A 35 -11.28 7.46 -7.09
C VAL A 35 -10.30 8.55 -6.71
N GLU A 36 -10.72 9.80 -6.90
CA GLU A 36 -9.89 10.96 -6.58
C GLU A 36 -9.90 11.26 -5.07
N ASP A 37 -8.73 11.56 -4.51
CA ASP A 37 -8.64 12.09 -3.15
C ASP A 37 -8.99 13.58 -3.18
N GLY A 38 -10.00 13.94 -2.39
CA GLY A 38 -10.51 15.31 -2.37
C GLY A 38 -9.65 16.28 -1.55
N PRO A 39 -10.16 17.49 -1.28
CA PRO A 39 -9.44 18.49 -0.47
C PRO A 39 -9.12 17.97 0.95
N VAL A 40 -9.94 17.08 1.50
CA VAL A 40 -9.60 16.32 2.70
C VAL A 40 -8.90 15.04 2.25
N ARG A 41 -7.60 14.98 2.47
CA ARG A 41 -6.76 13.85 2.05
C ARG A 41 -7.00 12.65 2.95
N LEU A 42 -7.90 11.76 2.52
CA LEU A 42 -8.15 10.49 3.23
C LEU A 42 -7.14 9.41 2.86
N GLY A 43 -6.50 9.55 1.71
CA GLY A 43 -5.38 8.74 1.29
C GLY A 43 -5.74 7.50 0.48
N CYS A 44 -4.70 6.90 -0.09
CA CYS A 44 -4.78 5.83 -1.06
C CYS A 44 -5.58 4.61 -0.55
N GLY A 45 -5.25 4.10 0.65
CA GLY A 45 -5.91 2.92 1.20
C GLY A 45 -7.42 3.11 1.39
N TYR A 46 -7.83 4.23 1.98
CA TYR A 46 -9.25 4.53 2.17
C TYR A 46 -9.99 4.72 0.84
N ARG A 47 -9.39 5.40 -0.14
CA ARG A 47 -9.99 5.60 -1.46
C ARG A 47 -10.10 4.29 -2.23
N ARG A 48 -9.11 3.41 -2.14
CA ARG A 48 -9.20 2.05 -2.66
C ARG A 48 -10.35 1.27 -2.04
N ASN A 49 -10.55 1.37 -0.71
CA ASN A 49 -11.72 0.76 -0.04
C ASN A 49 -13.03 1.28 -0.62
N GLN A 50 -13.18 2.59 -0.82
CA GLN A 50 -14.39 3.16 -1.43
C GLN A 50 -14.63 2.61 -2.85
N GLY A 51 -13.59 2.52 -3.67
CA GLY A 51 -13.67 1.93 -5.01
C GLY A 51 -14.07 0.45 -5.00
N ILE A 52 -13.53 -0.35 -4.06
CA ILE A 52 -13.90 -1.76 -3.89
C ILE A 52 -15.38 -1.91 -3.55
N LEU A 53 -15.88 -1.09 -2.62
CA LEU A 53 -17.29 -1.13 -2.21
C LEU A 53 -18.25 -0.71 -3.33
N ALA A 54 -17.83 0.21 -4.20
CA ALA A 54 -18.61 0.68 -5.34
C ALA A 54 -18.52 -0.23 -6.57
N ALA A 55 -17.52 -1.13 -6.64
CA ALA A 55 -17.34 -2.01 -7.78
C ALA A 55 -18.50 -2.99 -7.94
N SER A 56 -18.98 -3.16 -9.19
CA SER A 56 -20.06 -4.10 -9.53
C SER A 56 -19.58 -5.50 -9.88
N THR A 57 -18.25 -5.69 -10.01
CA THR A 57 -17.63 -6.98 -10.35
C THR A 57 -17.12 -7.69 -9.12
N GLU A 58 -17.04 -9.03 -9.18
CA GLU A 58 -16.44 -9.83 -8.10
C GLU A 58 -14.91 -9.72 -8.09
N LEU A 59 -14.28 -9.65 -9.26
CA LEU A 59 -12.84 -9.48 -9.36
C LEU A 59 -12.46 -8.01 -9.36
N VAL A 60 -11.64 -7.61 -8.40
CA VAL A 60 -11.13 -6.24 -8.27
C VAL A 60 -9.60 -6.25 -8.25
N PHE A 61 -9.02 -5.23 -8.90
CA PHE A 61 -7.59 -4.98 -8.91
C PHE A 61 -7.33 -3.57 -8.44
N LEU A 62 -6.38 -3.41 -7.54
CA LEU A 62 -5.91 -2.10 -7.11
C LEU A 62 -4.69 -1.75 -7.95
N CYS A 63 -4.74 -0.61 -8.62
CA CYS A 63 -3.68 -0.16 -9.53
C CYS A 63 -3.25 1.26 -9.18
N ASP A 64 -1.97 1.56 -9.35
CA ASP A 64 -1.48 2.93 -9.34
C ASP A 64 -1.78 3.63 -10.66
N ALA A 65 -1.70 4.95 -10.69
CA ALA A 65 -2.11 5.77 -11.83
C ALA A 65 -1.04 5.93 -12.94
N HIS A 66 0.06 5.19 -12.86
CA HIS A 66 1.20 5.29 -13.78
C HIS A 66 1.79 3.91 -14.07
N MET A 67 0.95 3.03 -14.61
CA MET A 67 1.23 1.64 -14.86
C MET A 67 1.02 1.24 -16.31
N ASP A 68 1.74 0.19 -16.72
CA ASP A 68 1.56 -0.53 -17.97
C ASP A 68 1.57 -2.04 -17.70
N PHE A 69 0.99 -2.86 -18.58
CA PHE A 69 0.75 -4.27 -18.34
C PHE A 69 1.14 -5.11 -19.53
N GLU A 70 1.75 -6.25 -19.27
CA GLU A 70 2.03 -7.27 -20.26
C GLU A 70 0.71 -7.84 -20.83
N GLN A 71 0.72 -8.19 -22.11
CA GLN A 71 -0.43 -8.82 -22.75
C GLN A 71 -0.83 -10.10 -22.01
N GLY A 72 -2.12 -10.24 -21.71
CA GLY A 72 -2.65 -11.39 -20.96
C GLY A 72 -2.51 -11.32 -19.44
N PHE A 73 -1.93 -10.23 -18.90
CA PHE A 73 -1.75 -10.05 -17.45
C PHE A 73 -3.02 -10.32 -16.66
N PHE A 74 -4.11 -9.62 -16.96
CA PHE A 74 -5.38 -9.78 -16.24
C PHE A 74 -6.06 -11.13 -16.48
N ASN A 75 -5.85 -11.77 -17.64
CA ASN A 75 -6.37 -13.11 -17.91
C ASN A 75 -5.70 -14.14 -16.98
N ALA A 76 -4.38 -14.08 -16.84
CA ALA A 76 -3.65 -14.98 -15.95
C ALA A 76 -4.06 -14.77 -14.47
N MET A 77 -4.18 -13.52 -14.05
CA MET A 77 -4.61 -13.17 -12.69
C MET A 77 -6.04 -13.65 -12.40
N ALA A 78 -6.97 -13.44 -13.34
CA ALA A 78 -8.35 -13.90 -13.20
C ALA A 78 -8.46 -15.43 -13.19
N GLY A 79 -7.65 -16.11 -13.99
CA GLY A 79 -7.56 -17.58 -13.97
C GLY A 79 -7.10 -18.11 -12.61
N GLU A 80 -6.10 -17.47 -12.01
CA GLU A 80 -5.62 -17.81 -10.68
C GLU A 80 -6.68 -17.57 -9.59
N LEU A 81 -7.39 -16.43 -9.65
CA LEU A 81 -8.49 -16.13 -8.70
C LEU A 81 -9.69 -17.05 -8.89
N ALA A 82 -9.92 -17.59 -10.10
CA ALA A 82 -10.95 -18.60 -10.31
C ALA A 82 -10.58 -19.93 -9.65
N ALA A 83 -9.30 -20.32 -9.67
CA ALA A 83 -8.78 -21.52 -9.02
C ALA A 83 -8.63 -21.34 -7.49
N HIS A 84 -8.30 -20.14 -7.06
CA HIS A 84 -8.02 -19.76 -5.66
C HIS A 84 -8.77 -18.49 -5.28
N PRO A 85 -10.10 -18.52 -5.08
CA PRO A 85 -10.93 -17.33 -4.83
C PRO A 85 -10.58 -16.62 -3.51
N ASP A 86 -9.85 -17.32 -2.64
CA ASP A 86 -9.38 -16.82 -1.35
C ASP A 86 -7.93 -16.30 -1.40
N ALA A 87 -7.40 -16.09 -2.60
CA ALA A 87 -6.07 -15.53 -2.77
C ALA A 87 -6.10 -14.00 -2.96
N VAL A 88 -5.00 -13.37 -2.57
CA VAL A 88 -4.58 -12.09 -3.13
C VAL A 88 -3.49 -12.38 -4.16
N VAL A 89 -3.69 -11.96 -5.40
CA VAL A 89 -2.76 -12.22 -6.50
C VAL A 89 -1.96 -10.97 -6.85
N VAL A 90 -0.69 -11.15 -7.16
CA VAL A 90 0.22 -10.07 -7.60
C VAL A 90 1.10 -10.59 -8.74
N GLY A 91 1.33 -9.76 -9.76
CA GLY A 91 2.30 -10.07 -10.82
C GLY A 91 3.72 -9.66 -10.43
N ARG A 92 4.68 -10.03 -11.26
CA ARG A 92 6.01 -9.43 -11.15
C ARG A 92 5.92 -7.95 -11.51
N MET A 93 6.78 -7.13 -10.89
CA MET A 93 6.76 -5.69 -11.06
C MET A 93 8.08 -5.21 -11.65
N GLN A 94 8.02 -4.65 -12.86
CA GLN A 94 9.15 -4.02 -13.54
C GLN A 94 9.10 -2.50 -13.31
N SER A 95 10.20 -1.91 -12.84
CA SER A 95 10.29 -0.46 -12.75
C SER A 95 10.45 0.19 -14.13
N MET A 96 9.75 1.30 -14.34
CA MET A 96 9.90 2.18 -15.51
C MET A 96 10.45 3.54 -15.13
N ASP A 97 11.11 4.20 -16.10
CA ASP A 97 11.47 5.61 -16.03
C ASP A 97 10.28 6.52 -16.47
N HIS A 98 10.43 7.84 -16.34
CA HIS A 98 9.41 8.79 -16.76
C HIS A 98 9.13 8.81 -18.27
N GLY A 99 9.98 8.18 -19.06
CA GLY A 99 9.76 7.94 -20.49
C GLY A 99 9.03 6.63 -20.77
N TRP A 100 8.49 5.97 -19.73
CA TRP A 100 7.80 4.67 -19.82
C TRP A 100 8.70 3.54 -20.36
N ARG A 101 9.99 3.58 -20.06
CA ARG A 101 10.97 2.56 -20.48
C ARG A 101 11.39 1.74 -19.28
N ASP A 102 11.54 0.45 -19.47
CA ASP A 102 11.97 -0.46 -18.42
C ASP A 102 13.37 -0.09 -17.90
N ILE A 103 13.51 -0.08 -16.57
CA ILE A 103 14.80 0.10 -15.91
C ILE A 103 15.44 -1.28 -15.73
N ALA A 104 16.53 -1.53 -16.40
CA ALA A 104 17.22 -2.83 -16.38
C ALA A 104 17.61 -3.24 -14.95
N GLY A 105 17.37 -4.51 -14.60
CA GLY A 105 17.68 -5.07 -13.28
C GLY A 105 16.70 -4.66 -12.16
N HIS A 106 15.61 -3.94 -12.46
CA HIS A 106 14.60 -3.51 -11.49
C HIS A 106 13.29 -4.33 -11.63
N LEU A 107 13.42 -5.64 -11.72
CA LEU A 107 12.30 -6.57 -11.68
C LEU A 107 12.14 -7.10 -10.25
N TYR A 108 10.94 -6.94 -9.70
CA TYR A 108 10.56 -7.43 -8.39
C TYR A 108 9.60 -8.60 -8.50
N ALA A 109 9.67 -9.50 -7.52
CA ALA A 109 8.90 -10.73 -7.49
C ALA A 109 8.34 -10.97 -6.07
N GLY A 110 7.29 -10.21 -5.75
CA GLY A 110 6.64 -10.25 -4.44
C GLY A 110 7.36 -9.45 -3.36
N ALA A 111 6.84 -9.56 -2.15
CA ALA A 111 7.40 -8.94 -0.96
C ALA A 111 7.44 -9.93 0.21
N GLU A 112 8.19 -9.59 1.24
CA GLU A 112 8.21 -10.26 2.53
C GLU A 112 7.90 -9.27 3.64
N ILE A 113 7.33 -9.75 4.73
CA ILE A 113 7.12 -8.92 5.91
C ILE A 113 8.37 -8.95 6.79
N GLN A 114 8.80 -7.78 7.23
CA GLN A 114 9.83 -7.62 8.24
C GLN A 114 9.22 -7.05 9.51
N THR A 115 9.44 -7.71 10.65
CA THR A 115 8.90 -7.25 11.94
C THR A 115 9.63 -6.05 12.50
N LYS A 116 10.89 -5.83 12.07
CA LYS A 116 11.71 -4.68 12.43
C LYS A 116 12.46 -4.22 11.19
N TYR A 117 11.90 -3.28 10.48
CA TYR A 117 12.49 -2.70 9.28
C TYR A 117 13.24 -1.41 9.64
N GLU A 118 14.51 -1.34 9.28
CA GLU A 118 15.29 -0.11 9.38
C GLU A 118 15.07 0.72 8.10
N ALA A 119 14.26 1.76 8.23
CA ALA A 119 14.02 2.71 7.14
C ALA A 119 15.26 3.60 6.92
N PRO A 120 15.41 4.20 5.71
CA PRO A 120 16.43 5.22 5.47
C PRO A 120 16.35 6.33 6.53
N GLY A 121 17.48 6.60 7.21
CA GLY A 121 17.53 7.54 8.33
C GLY A 121 17.60 6.89 9.72
N GLY A 122 17.73 5.54 9.78
CA GLY A 122 17.95 4.80 11.04
C GLY A 122 16.70 4.58 11.88
N GLN A 123 15.50 4.90 11.35
CA GLN A 123 14.25 4.67 12.05
C GLN A 123 13.78 3.22 11.87
N TYR A 124 13.36 2.59 12.95
CA TYR A 124 12.80 1.25 12.92
C TYR A 124 11.28 1.31 12.76
N VAL A 125 10.77 0.55 11.82
CA VAL A 125 9.36 0.44 11.52
C VAL A 125 8.88 -0.97 11.85
N PRO A 126 7.92 -1.16 12.78
CA PRO A 126 7.36 -2.46 13.04
C PRO A 126 6.42 -2.88 11.91
N ILE A 127 6.59 -4.09 11.43
CA ILE A 127 5.81 -4.70 10.35
C ILE A 127 5.85 -3.85 9.07
N ALA A 128 6.77 -4.17 8.18
CA ALA A 128 6.89 -3.52 6.89
C ALA A 128 7.06 -4.54 5.77
N ALA A 129 6.38 -4.33 4.65
CA ALA A 129 6.61 -5.10 3.45
C ALA A 129 7.91 -4.64 2.76
N ARG A 130 8.75 -5.59 2.42
CA ARG A 130 9.97 -5.35 1.67
C ARG A 130 9.93 -6.11 0.36
N TRP A 131 10.09 -5.40 -0.73
CA TRP A 131 10.07 -5.98 -2.07
C TRP A 131 11.29 -6.83 -2.35
N ARG A 132 11.08 -7.97 -2.99
CA ARG A 132 12.11 -8.95 -3.35
C ARG A 132 12.43 -8.86 -4.83
N ARG A 133 13.71 -8.80 -5.18
CA ARG A 133 14.17 -8.73 -6.57
C ARG A 133 14.22 -10.07 -7.27
N LYS A 134 14.31 -11.17 -6.53
CA LYS A 134 14.46 -12.50 -7.13
C LYS A 134 13.41 -13.45 -6.60
N HIS A 135 12.79 -14.15 -7.50
CA HIS A 135 12.06 -15.36 -7.25
C HIS A 135 12.51 -16.37 -8.30
N GLU A 136 13.14 -17.45 -7.86
CA GLU A 136 13.57 -18.54 -8.71
C GLU A 136 12.39 -19.54 -8.78
N GLY A 137 11.64 -19.53 -9.88
CA GLY A 137 10.51 -20.44 -10.09
C GLY A 137 9.29 -19.80 -10.74
N GLY A 138 8.24 -20.61 -10.88
CA GLY A 138 6.93 -20.22 -11.43
C GLY A 138 6.06 -19.48 -10.44
N ALA A 139 4.74 -19.53 -10.65
CA ALA A 139 3.76 -19.02 -9.70
C ALA A 139 3.93 -19.69 -8.32
N ALA A 140 3.91 -18.92 -7.24
CA ALA A 140 4.18 -19.41 -5.89
C ALA A 140 3.44 -18.63 -4.82
N GLN A 141 3.27 -19.27 -3.66
CA GLN A 141 2.88 -18.53 -2.45
C GLN A 141 4.06 -17.67 -1.95
N ILE A 142 3.76 -16.46 -1.54
CA ILE A 142 4.71 -15.49 -1.00
C ILE A 142 4.15 -14.83 0.27
N GLY A 143 5.03 -14.25 1.08
CA GLY A 143 4.64 -13.66 2.36
C GLY A 143 3.76 -12.43 2.22
N ALA A 144 4.01 -11.57 1.24
CA ALA A 144 3.25 -10.35 1.05
C ALA A 144 3.14 -9.94 -0.43
N VAL A 145 2.07 -9.22 -0.75
CA VAL A 145 1.97 -8.49 -2.01
C VAL A 145 3.01 -7.38 -2.05
N MET A 146 3.38 -6.97 -3.25
CA MET A 146 4.07 -5.71 -3.44
C MET A 146 3.14 -4.72 -4.14
N GLY A 147 3.29 -3.47 -3.81
CA GLY A 147 2.46 -2.39 -4.31
C GLY A 147 2.48 -2.25 -5.81
N ALA A 148 1.70 -1.30 -6.24
CA ALA A 148 1.34 -0.85 -7.55
C ALA A 148 0.18 -1.63 -8.18
N CYS A 149 0.20 -2.97 -8.29
CA CYS A 149 -0.97 -3.72 -8.80
C CYS A 149 -1.12 -5.08 -8.12
N TYR A 150 -2.27 -5.32 -7.51
CA TYR A 150 -2.66 -6.62 -6.96
C TYR A 150 -4.19 -6.77 -6.99
N GLY A 151 -4.67 -8.01 -7.02
CA GLY A 151 -6.08 -8.31 -7.18
C GLY A 151 -6.59 -9.38 -6.22
N PHE A 152 -7.90 -9.40 -6.01
CA PHE A 152 -8.60 -10.37 -5.15
C PHE A 152 -10.09 -10.39 -5.50
N THR A 153 -10.84 -11.33 -4.91
CA THR A 153 -12.29 -11.33 -4.97
C THR A 153 -12.87 -10.37 -3.91
N ARG A 154 -13.97 -9.70 -4.23
CA ARG A 154 -14.67 -8.84 -3.25
C ARG A 154 -15.13 -9.63 -2.03
N SER A 155 -15.61 -10.85 -2.25
CA SER A 155 -16.01 -11.78 -1.16
C SER A 155 -14.85 -12.04 -0.21
N HIS A 156 -13.62 -12.23 -0.73
CA HIS A 156 -12.44 -12.41 0.11
C HIS A 156 -12.11 -11.13 0.89
N TYR A 157 -12.19 -9.97 0.23
CA TYR A 157 -12.00 -8.67 0.89
C TYR A 157 -12.96 -8.43 2.06
N GLU A 158 -14.24 -8.79 1.88
CA GLU A 158 -15.25 -8.74 2.95
C GLU A 158 -14.90 -9.67 4.10
N ARG A 159 -14.50 -10.92 3.82
CA ARG A 159 -14.08 -11.87 4.87
C ARG A 159 -12.88 -11.38 5.67
N MET A 160 -11.95 -10.67 5.05
CA MET A 160 -10.83 -10.02 5.75
C MET A 160 -11.27 -8.86 6.67
N GLY A 161 -12.54 -8.48 6.68
CA GLY A 161 -13.06 -7.35 7.47
C GLY A 161 -12.77 -5.99 6.85
N ARG A 162 -12.55 -5.91 5.53
CA ARG A 162 -12.27 -4.68 4.77
C ARG A 162 -11.00 -3.96 5.25
N PRO A 163 -9.83 -4.59 5.16
CA PRO A 163 -8.61 -4.09 5.79
C PRO A 163 -8.25 -2.65 5.42
N LEU A 164 -8.48 -2.23 4.17
CA LEU A 164 -8.12 -0.86 3.74
C LEU A 164 -9.00 0.23 4.36
N SER A 165 -10.13 -0.11 4.98
CA SER A 165 -11.03 0.87 5.62
C SER A 165 -10.38 1.54 6.84
N ILE A 166 -9.43 0.88 7.50
CA ILE A 166 -8.74 1.42 8.67
C ILE A 166 -7.58 2.34 8.31
N LEU A 167 -7.19 2.41 7.03
CA LEU A 167 -6.04 3.20 6.58
C LEU A 167 -6.44 4.65 6.29
N ARG A 168 -5.48 5.56 6.52
CA ARG A 168 -5.55 6.97 6.14
C ARG A 168 -4.20 7.37 5.53
N GLY A 169 -4.21 8.39 4.65
CA GLY A 169 -2.97 8.81 4.01
C GLY A 169 -2.36 7.68 3.17
N TRP A 170 -1.07 7.37 3.41
CA TRP A 170 -0.30 6.40 2.63
C TRP A 170 0.31 5.30 3.50
N GLY A 171 0.45 4.09 2.93
CA GLY A 171 1.18 2.95 3.50
C GLY A 171 0.36 2.00 4.36
N CYS A 172 0.93 0.84 4.63
CA CYS A 172 0.40 -0.32 5.34
C CYS A 172 -0.65 -1.14 4.57
N ASP A 173 -0.97 -0.84 3.34
CA ASP A 173 -1.93 -1.59 2.55
C ASP A 173 -1.40 -2.97 2.14
N GLU A 174 -0.14 -3.06 1.74
CA GLU A 174 0.53 -4.31 1.37
C GLU A 174 0.59 -5.28 2.56
N GLU A 175 1.05 -4.78 3.71
CA GLU A 175 1.16 -5.55 4.95
C GLU A 175 -0.20 -6.05 5.41
N LEU A 176 -1.15 -5.13 5.48
CA LEU A 176 -2.44 -5.41 6.09
C LEU A 176 -3.28 -6.39 5.27
N LEU A 177 -3.32 -6.23 3.94
CA LEU A 177 -3.99 -7.16 3.04
C LEU A 177 -3.36 -8.55 3.08
N SER A 178 -2.02 -8.61 3.08
CA SER A 178 -1.30 -9.87 3.09
C SER A 178 -1.55 -10.66 4.38
N ILE A 179 -1.37 -10.03 5.52
CA ILE A 179 -1.58 -10.63 6.83
C ILE A 179 -3.04 -11.08 6.98
N ALA A 180 -4.00 -10.19 6.67
CA ALA A 180 -5.42 -10.49 6.79
C ALA A 180 -5.84 -11.66 5.89
N SER A 181 -5.32 -11.74 4.66
CA SER A 181 -5.60 -12.86 3.76
C SER A 181 -5.19 -14.21 4.37
N TYR A 182 -3.98 -14.32 4.90
CA TYR A 182 -3.53 -15.55 5.54
C TYR A 182 -4.33 -15.88 6.80
N MET A 183 -4.66 -14.87 7.60
CA MET A 183 -5.42 -15.10 8.84
C MET A 183 -6.84 -15.65 8.60
N VAL A 184 -7.48 -15.30 7.48
CA VAL A 184 -8.82 -15.84 7.14
C VAL A 184 -8.75 -17.12 6.28
N GLY A 185 -7.59 -17.77 6.20
CA GLY A 185 -7.41 -19.03 5.49
C GLY A 185 -7.14 -18.88 4.00
N GLY A 186 -6.88 -17.66 3.54
CA GLY A 186 -6.42 -17.39 2.17
C GLY A 186 -4.91 -17.46 2.03
N CYS A 187 -4.40 -16.84 0.98
CA CYS A 187 -2.97 -16.76 0.72
C CYS A 187 -2.62 -15.54 -0.17
N VAL A 188 -1.33 -15.29 -0.32
CA VAL A 188 -0.80 -14.36 -1.32
C VAL A 188 -0.06 -15.16 -2.38
N ARG A 189 -0.36 -14.92 -3.65
CA ARG A 189 0.21 -15.67 -4.78
C ARG A 189 0.89 -14.74 -5.77
N LEU A 190 2.17 -15.01 -6.02
CA LEU A 190 2.94 -14.37 -7.07
C LEU A 190 2.65 -15.07 -8.40
N MET A 191 2.34 -14.28 -9.41
CA MET A 191 2.12 -14.72 -10.78
C MET A 191 3.26 -14.27 -11.69
N MET A 192 3.49 -14.99 -12.79
CA MET A 192 4.62 -14.73 -13.70
C MET A 192 4.45 -13.51 -14.61
N PRO A 193 3.23 -13.10 -15.05
CA PRO A 193 3.05 -11.92 -15.89
C PRO A 193 3.57 -10.64 -15.22
N ILE A 194 4.01 -9.70 -16.05
CA ILE A 194 4.67 -8.48 -15.61
C ILE A 194 3.70 -7.30 -15.67
N ALA A 195 3.55 -6.60 -14.55
CA ALA A 195 3.09 -5.23 -14.52
C ALA A 195 4.30 -4.29 -14.48
N ARG A 196 4.18 -3.14 -15.11
CA ARG A 196 5.21 -2.10 -15.16
C ARG A 196 4.75 -0.89 -14.36
N HIS A 197 5.62 -0.37 -13.52
CA HIS A 197 5.29 0.74 -12.64
C HIS A 197 6.35 1.84 -12.75
N MET A 198 5.89 3.07 -12.95
CA MET A 198 6.77 4.24 -12.99
C MET A 198 7.04 4.70 -11.56
N TYR A 199 8.24 4.42 -11.07
CA TYR A 199 8.68 5.00 -9.81
C TYR A 199 8.98 6.48 -9.99
N ALA A 200 8.20 7.33 -9.33
CA ALA A 200 8.52 8.75 -9.28
C ALA A 200 9.88 8.93 -8.60
N ALA A 201 10.89 9.35 -9.37
CA ALA A 201 12.08 9.87 -8.73
C ALA A 201 11.68 11.08 -7.88
N PRO A 202 12.19 11.22 -6.64
CA PRO A 202 11.82 12.31 -5.71
C PRO A 202 11.92 13.73 -6.32
N ARG A 203 12.61 13.87 -7.46
CA ARG A 203 12.79 15.14 -8.15
C ARG A 203 11.64 15.57 -9.05
N HIS A 204 10.75 14.64 -9.44
CA HIS A 204 9.69 14.92 -10.41
C HIS A 204 8.30 14.98 -9.77
N ARG A 205 8.16 14.50 -8.55
CA ARG A 205 6.98 14.61 -7.70
C ARG A 205 7.45 14.73 -6.27
N PRO A 206 7.73 15.93 -5.77
CA PRO A 206 7.78 16.11 -4.34
C PRO A 206 6.37 15.82 -3.83
N ILE A 207 6.16 14.63 -3.29
CA ILE A 207 5.02 14.39 -2.41
C ILE A 207 5.33 15.24 -1.19
N GLU A 208 4.81 16.46 -1.15
CA GLU A 208 4.86 17.28 0.06
C GLU A 208 3.92 16.64 1.07
N LEU A 209 4.51 15.84 1.96
CA LEU A 209 3.78 15.27 3.08
C LEU A 209 3.50 16.39 4.07
N THR A 210 2.22 16.63 4.31
CA THR A 210 1.79 17.51 5.40
C THR A 210 2.01 16.84 6.76
N PRO A 211 2.04 17.57 7.87
CA PRO A 211 2.05 16.96 9.20
C PRO A 211 0.92 15.93 9.42
N ALA A 212 -0.26 16.19 8.85
CA ALA A 212 -1.38 15.24 8.89
C ALA A 212 -1.10 13.95 8.11
N ASP A 213 -0.46 14.03 6.93
CA ASP A 213 -0.06 12.84 6.18
C ASP A 213 0.93 11.99 6.98
N ILE A 214 1.90 12.62 7.63
CA ILE A 214 2.88 11.92 8.48
C ILE A 214 2.18 11.26 9.67
N LEU A 215 1.25 11.97 10.33
CA LEU A 215 0.43 11.42 11.41
C LEU A 215 -0.33 10.17 10.94
N HIS A 216 -0.95 10.24 9.77
CA HIS A 216 -1.69 9.12 9.20
C HIS A 216 -0.81 7.91 8.87
N ILE A 217 0.40 8.13 8.31
CA ILE A 217 1.36 7.04 8.02
C ILE A 217 1.72 6.27 9.29
N TRP A 218 1.99 6.96 10.39
CA TRP A 218 2.28 6.33 11.67
C TRP A 218 1.03 5.78 12.35
N GLY A 219 -0.10 6.47 12.23
CA GLY A 219 -1.41 6.02 12.71
C GLY A 219 -1.87 4.72 12.04
N ASN A 220 -1.56 4.50 10.76
CA ASN A 220 -1.85 3.24 10.05
C ASN A 220 -1.18 2.04 10.74
N ARG A 221 0.06 2.19 11.19
CA ARG A 221 0.78 1.12 11.89
C ARG A 221 0.15 0.81 13.25
N LEU A 222 -0.20 1.83 14.01
CA LEU A 222 -0.90 1.63 15.28
C LEU A 222 -2.31 1.03 15.07
N ALA A 223 -3.04 1.46 14.03
CA ALA A 223 -4.33 0.89 13.67
C ALA A 223 -4.21 -0.59 13.29
N MET A 224 -3.19 -0.95 12.51
CA MET A 224 -2.88 -2.33 12.14
C MET A 224 -2.60 -3.20 13.39
N LEU A 225 -1.78 -2.74 14.33
CA LEU A 225 -1.48 -3.47 15.58
C LEU A 225 -2.73 -3.67 16.45
N ARG A 226 -3.74 -2.79 16.36
CA ARG A 226 -5.02 -2.93 17.04
C ARG A 226 -6.00 -3.84 16.31
N ALA A 227 -5.95 -3.87 14.99
CA ALA A 227 -6.87 -4.63 14.16
C ALA A 227 -6.48 -6.10 14.02
N ILE A 228 -5.21 -6.46 14.19
CA ILE A 228 -4.73 -7.84 14.06
C ILE A 228 -4.76 -8.52 15.44
N PRO A 229 -5.55 -9.60 15.62
CA PRO A 229 -5.46 -10.47 16.80
C PRO A 229 -4.06 -11.10 16.88
N MET A 230 -3.39 -10.90 18.00
CA MET A 230 -2.07 -11.44 18.29
C MET A 230 -1.89 -11.64 19.79
N LYS A 231 -0.88 -12.42 20.19
CA LYS A 231 -0.55 -12.61 21.59
C LYS A 231 -0.18 -11.27 22.25
N PRO A 232 -0.57 -11.05 23.51
CA PRO A 232 -0.28 -9.79 24.21
C PRO A 232 1.22 -9.41 24.14
N GLU A 233 2.11 -10.38 24.36
CA GLU A 233 3.57 -10.15 24.37
C GLU A 233 4.09 -9.70 23.00
N THR A 234 3.52 -10.24 21.91
CA THR A 234 3.83 -9.83 20.54
C THR A 234 3.35 -8.40 20.29
N ARG A 235 2.12 -8.10 20.69
CA ARG A 235 1.53 -6.76 20.55
C ARG A 235 2.33 -5.72 21.32
N ASP A 236 2.63 -5.98 22.58
CA ASP A 236 3.35 -5.06 23.45
C ASP A 236 4.75 -4.77 22.91
N ARG A 237 5.44 -5.80 22.42
CA ARG A 237 6.76 -5.65 21.79
C ARG A 237 6.69 -4.78 20.53
N LEU A 238 5.73 -5.03 19.65
CA LEU A 238 5.58 -4.26 18.39
C LEU A 238 5.13 -2.83 18.66
N ALA A 239 4.22 -2.62 19.63
CA ALA A 239 3.77 -1.30 20.04
C ALA A 239 4.89 -0.49 20.69
N GLU A 240 5.73 -1.13 21.49
CA GLU A 240 6.90 -0.49 22.11
C GLU A 240 7.95 -0.10 21.05
N TRP A 241 8.18 -0.91 20.03
CA TRP A 241 9.05 -0.53 18.92
C TRP A 241 8.49 0.67 18.14
N LEU A 242 7.17 0.69 17.89
CA LEU A 242 6.53 1.83 17.26
C LEU A 242 6.68 3.09 18.10
N ARG A 243 6.43 2.99 19.41
CA ARG A 243 6.50 4.12 20.35
C ARG A 243 7.91 4.73 20.45
N ARG A 244 8.95 3.91 20.31
CA ARG A 244 10.35 4.36 20.36
C ARG A 244 10.84 5.03 19.09
N THR A 245 10.03 5.13 18.05
CA THR A 245 10.39 5.95 16.89
C THR A 245 10.31 7.42 17.26
N ASP A 246 11.25 8.23 16.76
CA ASP A 246 11.34 9.66 17.08
C ASP A 246 10.02 10.43 16.85
N TYR A 247 9.28 10.03 15.82
CA TYR A 247 8.00 10.65 15.52
C TYR A 247 6.92 10.22 16.51
N ALA A 248 6.76 8.92 16.73
CA ALA A 248 5.72 8.39 17.59
C ALA A 248 5.94 8.79 19.06
N GLU A 249 7.18 8.83 19.53
CA GLU A 249 7.50 9.27 20.88
C GLU A 249 7.00 10.70 21.15
N ARG A 250 7.19 11.60 20.18
CA ARG A 250 6.79 13.01 20.32
C ARG A 250 5.29 13.25 20.09
N ASN A 251 4.62 12.41 19.32
CA ASN A 251 3.24 12.61 18.88
C ASN A 251 2.30 11.46 19.31
N TRP A 252 2.62 10.78 20.42
CA TRP A 252 1.89 9.57 20.81
C TRP A 252 0.40 9.83 21.12
N VAL A 253 0.09 10.96 21.75
CA VAL A 253 -1.29 11.32 22.08
C VAL A 253 -2.12 11.57 20.81
N GLU A 254 -1.55 12.30 19.86
CA GLU A 254 -2.16 12.58 18.57
C GLU A 254 -2.37 11.31 17.76
N LEU A 255 -1.40 10.37 17.78
CA LEU A 255 -1.53 9.07 17.14
C LEU A 255 -2.68 8.25 17.72
N ILE A 256 -2.82 8.22 19.05
CA ILE A 256 -3.95 7.57 19.70
C ILE A 256 -5.27 8.21 19.29
N GLY A 257 -5.32 9.56 19.24
CA GLY A 257 -6.49 10.33 18.82
C GLY A 257 -6.88 10.04 17.38
N ASP A 258 -5.93 10.04 16.45
CA ASP A 258 -6.16 9.71 15.05
C ASP A 258 -6.71 8.28 14.88
N VAL A 259 -6.10 7.30 15.55
CA VAL A 259 -6.54 5.90 15.48
C VAL A 259 -7.90 5.69 16.14
N ALA A 260 -8.25 6.46 17.18
CA ALA A 260 -9.57 6.39 17.81
C ALA A 260 -10.71 6.75 16.85
N THR A 261 -10.46 7.61 15.87
CA THR A 261 -11.45 7.95 14.83
C THR A 261 -11.82 6.78 13.92
N ARG A 262 -11.03 5.71 13.92
CA ARG A 262 -11.15 4.51 13.08
C ARG A 262 -11.67 3.29 13.85
N ASN A 263 -12.07 3.44 15.13
CA ASN A 263 -12.36 2.32 16.02
C ASN A 263 -13.42 1.33 15.48
N ASN A 264 -14.45 1.81 14.80
CA ASN A 264 -15.47 0.92 14.25
C ASN A 264 -14.91 0.01 13.14
N ASP A 265 -14.09 0.54 12.27
CA ASP A 265 -13.43 -0.23 11.20
C ASP A 265 -12.40 -1.19 11.79
N ILE A 266 -11.63 -0.75 12.78
CA ILE A 266 -10.65 -1.57 13.50
C ILE A 266 -11.36 -2.75 14.19
N ARG A 267 -12.48 -2.50 14.88
CA ARG A 267 -13.27 -3.56 15.53
C ARG A 267 -13.85 -4.54 14.52
N ARG A 268 -14.40 -4.05 13.41
CA ARG A 268 -14.90 -4.92 12.34
C ARG A 268 -13.82 -5.86 11.84
N MET A 269 -12.64 -5.33 11.52
CA MET A 269 -11.51 -6.14 11.08
C MET A 269 -11.04 -7.10 12.17
N TYR A 270 -10.89 -6.63 13.41
CA TYR A 270 -10.52 -7.49 14.54
C TYR A 270 -11.47 -8.68 14.68
N HIS A 271 -12.79 -8.47 14.62
CA HIS A 271 -13.77 -9.54 14.71
C HIS A 271 -13.70 -10.50 13.52
N ALA A 272 -13.47 -10.01 12.33
CA ALA A 272 -13.27 -10.86 11.15
C ALA A 272 -12.05 -11.78 11.29
N LEU A 273 -11.02 -11.33 11.98
CA LEU A 273 -9.78 -12.06 12.21
C LEU A 273 -9.73 -12.79 13.57
N ALA A 274 -10.76 -12.72 14.40
CA ALA A 274 -10.72 -13.20 15.80
C ALA A 274 -10.56 -14.73 15.93
N MET A 275 -10.97 -15.49 14.91
CA MET A 275 -10.74 -16.94 14.84
C MET A 275 -9.88 -17.25 13.62
N PRO A 276 -8.57 -16.98 13.68
CA PRO A 276 -7.72 -17.07 12.53
C PRO A 276 -7.46 -18.53 12.12
N ALA A 277 -7.52 -18.79 10.81
CA ALA A 277 -7.07 -20.05 10.23
C ALA A 277 -5.54 -20.20 10.34
N MET A 278 -4.82 -19.08 10.32
CA MET A 278 -3.39 -18.98 10.62
C MET A 278 -3.18 -17.88 11.67
N PRO A 279 -2.79 -18.21 12.91
CA PRO A 279 -2.43 -17.20 13.92
C PRO A 279 -1.34 -16.26 13.42
N PHE A 280 -1.37 -15.01 13.89
CA PHE A 280 -0.40 -14.00 13.45
C PHE A 280 1.06 -14.40 13.73
N GLU A 281 1.33 -15.05 14.85
CA GLU A 281 2.66 -15.53 15.20
C GLU A 281 3.15 -16.63 14.27
N GLU A 282 2.27 -17.53 13.83
CA GLU A 282 2.57 -18.55 12.82
C GLU A 282 2.87 -17.91 11.45
N TYR A 283 2.10 -16.89 11.09
CA TYR A 283 2.38 -16.10 9.88
C TYR A 283 3.78 -15.46 9.96
N LEU A 284 4.15 -14.87 11.10
CA LEU A 284 5.47 -14.27 11.28
C LEU A 284 6.58 -15.32 11.20
N GLU A 285 6.38 -16.48 11.80
CA GLU A 285 7.34 -17.57 11.76
C GLU A 285 7.57 -18.05 10.32
N LYS A 286 6.50 -18.28 9.59
CA LYS A 286 6.54 -18.79 8.22
C LYS A 286 7.12 -17.79 7.22
N TRP A 287 6.79 -16.53 7.33
CA TRP A 287 7.05 -15.54 6.29
C TRP A 287 8.08 -14.45 6.65
N CYS A 288 8.42 -14.30 7.94
CA CYS A 288 9.34 -13.25 8.39
C CYS A 288 10.72 -13.78 8.79
N ASN A 289 10.85 -15.06 9.15
CA ASN A 289 12.08 -15.64 9.68
C ASN A 289 12.95 -16.37 8.64
N GLY A 290 12.48 -16.48 7.40
CA GLY A 290 13.14 -17.27 6.35
C GLY A 290 14.37 -16.63 5.71
N ARG A 291 14.85 -15.47 6.19
CA ARG A 291 16.03 -14.82 5.62
C ARG A 291 17.32 -15.24 6.30
N THR A 292 18.26 -15.72 5.49
CA THR A 292 19.63 -15.96 5.96
C THR A 292 20.38 -14.64 6.24
N ALA A 293 21.44 -14.72 7.04
CA ALA A 293 22.33 -13.56 7.26
C ALA A 293 22.94 -13.07 5.94
N GLU A 294 23.16 -13.97 4.98
CA GLU A 294 23.67 -13.66 3.64
C GLU A 294 22.68 -12.84 2.80
N ASP A 295 21.39 -13.15 2.86
CA ASP A 295 20.35 -12.37 2.18
C ASP A 295 20.29 -10.93 2.70
N ARG A 296 20.48 -10.76 4.02
CA ARG A 296 20.51 -9.44 4.68
C ARG A 296 21.73 -8.63 4.30
N GLU A 297 22.90 -9.25 4.24
CA GLU A 297 24.14 -8.58 3.86
C GLU A 297 24.14 -8.18 2.38
N LYS A 298 23.63 -9.05 1.50
CA LYS A 298 23.50 -8.76 0.08
C LYS A 298 22.59 -7.56 -0.21
N ASP A 299 21.49 -7.44 0.51
CA ASP A 299 20.58 -6.30 0.37
C ASP A 299 21.19 -5.00 0.87
N LYS A 300 21.98 -5.05 1.95
CA LYS A 300 22.74 -3.90 2.43
C LYS A 300 23.72 -3.41 1.37
N GLN A 301 24.47 -4.34 0.77
CA GLN A 301 25.40 -4.03 -0.31
C GLN A 301 24.71 -3.46 -1.57
N ASP A 302 23.55 -3.98 -1.95
CA ASP A 302 22.75 -3.47 -3.04
C ASP A 302 22.19 -2.08 -2.73
N GLY A 303 21.76 -1.83 -1.51
CA GLY A 303 21.32 -0.50 -1.03
C GLY A 303 22.46 0.53 -1.07
N GLU A 304 23.65 0.14 -0.63
CA GLU A 304 24.84 0.99 -0.69
C GLU A 304 25.29 1.29 -2.13
N ARG A 305 25.22 0.29 -3.03
CA ARG A 305 25.48 0.48 -4.47
C ARG A 305 24.51 1.47 -5.11
N MET A 306 23.22 1.38 -4.77
CA MET A 306 22.20 2.32 -5.28
C MET A 306 22.46 3.74 -4.78
N MET A 307 22.78 3.92 -3.51
CA MET A 307 23.11 5.25 -2.96
C MET A 307 24.39 5.83 -3.58
N LYS A 308 25.40 5.00 -3.85
CA LYS A 308 26.62 5.43 -4.55
C LYS A 308 26.36 5.81 -5.99
N ALA A 309 25.52 5.06 -6.71
CA ALA A 309 25.13 5.37 -8.09
C ALA A 309 24.33 6.67 -8.17
N ASP A 310 23.45 6.93 -7.21
CA ASP A 310 22.67 8.17 -7.13
C ASP A 310 23.55 9.38 -6.78
N LYS A 311 24.51 9.22 -5.86
CA LYS A 311 25.54 10.24 -5.59
C LYS A 311 26.41 10.54 -6.81
N ALA A 312 26.82 9.52 -7.57
CA ALA A 312 27.63 9.70 -8.77
C ALA A 312 26.86 10.42 -9.91
N ARG A 313 25.54 10.17 -10.03
CA ARG A 313 24.67 10.90 -10.96
C ARG A 313 24.48 12.36 -10.55
N THR A 314 24.41 12.65 -9.25
CA THR A 314 24.25 14.02 -8.75
C THR A 314 25.51 14.87 -8.90
N THR A 315 26.69 14.27 -8.82
CA THR A 315 27.96 14.98 -9.00
C THR A 315 28.27 15.26 -10.48
N LYS A 316 27.84 14.41 -11.42
CA LYS A 316 28.04 14.63 -12.86
C LYS A 316 27.21 15.79 -13.43
N ASN A 317 26.12 16.18 -12.82
CA ASN A 317 25.25 17.27 -13.30
C ASN A 317 25.49 18.64 -12.65
N GLY A 318 26.57 18.83 -11.91
CA GLY A 318 27.18 20.14 -11.58
C GLY A 318 26.31 21.21 -10.90
N LYS A 319 25.09 20.91 -10.45
CA LYS A 319 24.27 21.87 -9.71
C LYS A 319 24.21 21.49 -8.22
N LYS A 320 24.98 22.21 -7.39
CA LYS A 320 24.79 22.19 -5.94
C LYS A 320 23.36 22.59 -5.63
N ILE A 321 22.59 21.65 -5.10
CA ILE A 321 21.29 21.95 -4.50
C ILE A 321 21.58 22.70 -3.19
N GLY A 322 21.16 23.97 -3.13
CA GLY A 322 21.31 24.80 -1.96
C GLY A 322 20.67 24.16 -0.73
N ARG A 323 21.27 24.42 0.45
CA ARG A 323 20.69 24.02 1.75
C ARG A 323 19.22 24.43 1.80
N PRO A 324 18.33 23.57 2.34
CA PRO A 324 16.94 23.97 2.57
C PRO A 324 16.92 25.27 3.37
N ARG A 325 16.17 26.26 2.88
CA ARG A 325 15.91 27.50 3.61
C ARG A 325 15.24 27.13 4.93
N LYS A 326 15.72 27.71 6.05
CA LYS A 326 15.02 27.67 7.31
C LYS A 326 13.57 28.12 7.08
N VAL A 327 12.62 27.23 7.41
CA VAL A 327 11.19 27.55 7.43
C VAL A 327 11.00 28.68 8.44
N PRO A 328 10.34 29.80 8.09
CA PRO A 328 10.00 30.82 9.06
C PRO A 328 9.07 30.20 10.13
N GLU A 329 9.28 30.55 11.38
CA GLU A 329 8.34 30.26 12.47
C GLU A 329 6.97 30.83 12.10
N VAL A 330 6.04 29.95 11.74
CA VAL A 330 4.65 30.33 11.48
C VAL A 330 4.01 30.58 12.83
N ALA A 331 3.59 31.84 13.05
CA ALA A 331 2.80 32.22 14.20
C ALA A 331 1.62 31.26 14.40
N LYS A 332 1.41 30.84 15.65
CA LYS A 332 0.27 29.99 16.06
C LYS A 332 -1.03 30.75 15.72
N ALA A 333 -1.64 30.37 14.60
CA ALA A 333 -3.03 30.68 14.34
C ALA A 333 -3.88 29.65 15.12
N GLU A 334 -4.67 30.12 16.06
CA GLU A 334 -5.71 29.33 16.73
C GLU A 334 -6.73 28.91 15.67
N ALA A 335 -6.65 27.64 15.25
CA ALA A 335 -7.68 27.05 14.41
C ALA A 335 -8.86 26.70 15.32
N VAL A 336 -9.95 27.43 15.19
CA VAL A 336 -11.26 27.02 15.70
C VAL A 336 -11.65 25.77 14.91
N VAL A 337 -11.49 24.60 15.53
CA VAL A 337 -11.95 23.33 14.97
C VAL A 337 -13.47 23.28 15.19
N ASP A 338 -14.22 23.56 14.13
CA ASP A 338 -15.66 23.24 14.10
C ASP A 338 -15.81 21.71 14.07
N MET A 339 -15.99 21.11 15.23
CA MET A 339 -16.27 19.71 15.43
C MET A 339 -17.70 19.41 15.02
N GLY A 340 -17.99 19.54 13.74
CA GLY A 340 -19.27 19.12 13.20
C GLY A 340 -19.51 17.64 13.47
N LEU A 341 -20.57 17.32 14.22
CA LEU A 341 -20.95 15.94 14.55
C LEU A 341 -21.22 15.12 13.27
N PRO A 342 -20.75 13.87 13.20
CA PRO A 342 -20.98 13.00 12.05
C PRO A 342 -22.47 12.69 11.86
N CYS A 343 -22.87 12.48 10.61
CA CYS A 343 -24.23 12.09 10.25
C CYS A 343 -24.68 10.84 11.05
N ARG A 344 -25.83 10.91 11.70
CA ARG A 344 -26.36 9.81 12.53
C ARG A 344 -26.73 8.55 11.73
N HIS A 345 -26.81 8.62 10.39
CA HIS A 345 -27.20 7.51 9.52
C HIS A 345 -26.01 6.83 8.85
N CYS A 346 -24.98 7.55 8.42
CA CYS A 346 -23.80 6.97 7.76
C CYS A 346 -22.47 7.30 8.44
N GLY A 347 -22.45 8.19 9.43
CA GLY A 347 -21.22 8.62 10.10
C GLY A 347 -20.35 9.56 9.29
N GLU A 348 -20.74 9.90 8.05
CA GLU A 348 -19.94 10.67 7.11
C GLU A 348 -20.47 12.09 6.93
N ARG A 349 -19.65 13.08 7.23
CA ARG A 349 -19.90 14.51 6.91
C ARG A 349 -19.08 15.02 5.74
N TYR A 350 -18.44 14.15 4.97
CA TYR A 350 -17.64 14.60 3.84
C TYR A 350 -18.34 14.24 2.54
N GLY A 351 -18.67 15.28 1.78
CA GLY A 351 -19.39 15.17 0.53
C GLY A 351 -18.81 14.08 -0.37
N HIS A 352 -19.71 13.21 -0.81
CA HIS A 352 -19.41 12.20 -1.80
C HIS A 352 -18.82 12.86 -3.04
N LYS A 353 -17.51 12.69 -3.26
CA LYS A 353 -16.91 13.05 -4.54
C LYS A 353 -17.00 11.89 -5.49
N VAL A 354 -17.50 12.20 -6.63
CA VAL A 354 -17.81 11.41 -7.80
C VAL A 354 -16.79 10.30 -8.04
N VAL A 355 -17.24 9.06 -7.89
CA VAL A 355 -16.58 7.89 -8.50
C VAL A 355 -16.85 8.01 -10.00
N ARG A 356 -15.83 8.29 -10.80
CA ARG A 356 -15.95 8.22 -12.26
C ARG A 356 -15.74 6.78 -12.68
N THR A 357 -16.82 6.12 -13.09
CA THR A 357 -16.75 4.78 -13.69
C THR A 357 -16.63 4.94 -15.18
N TYR A 358 -15.63 4.35 -15.77
CA TYR A 358 -15.45 4.29 -17.21
C TYR A 358 -15.85 2.89 -17.66
N ASP A 359 -17.10 2.76 -18.13
CA ASP A 359 -17.57 1.52 -18.74
C ASP A 359 -17.12 1.45 -20.20
N ASN A 360 -16.71 0.27 -20.64
CA ASN A 360 -16.55 0.00 -22.06
C ASN A 360 -17.96 -0.16 -22.63
N GLU A 361 -18.58 0.95 -23.07
CA GLU A 361 -19.70 0.86 -23.98
C GLU A 361 -19.14 0.61 -25.38
N ASN A 362 -19.14 -0.68 -25.77
CA ASN A 362 -19.34 -1.17 -27.14
C ASN A 362 -19.67 -2.67 -27.07
#